data_86dd68ce4013a58333e05ff603beabed
#
_entry.id   86dd68ce4013a58333e05ff603beabed
#
_cell.length_a   1.000
_cell.length_b   1.000
_cell.length_c   1.000
_cell.angle_alpha   90.00
_cell.angle_beta   90.00
_cell.angle_gamma   90.00
#
_symmetry.space_group_name_H-M   'P 1'
#
loop_
_entity.id
_entity.type
_entity.pdbx_description
1 polymer ?
#
loop_
_entity_poly.entity_id
_entity_poly.type
_entity_poly.pdbx_seq_one_letter_code
_entity_poly.pdbx_strand_id
1 'polypeptide(L)'
;MADDLKNNIPPAYYLVPGDKIYDGKPSNRSLDAFQAKVALMVQASKANKQDTKAKNHKVRLEKQRSWNSVTKRVQRYLGLREVRRGHHAAMRAAQEGSNLQWADYDNAVKAAAAGLDTGYYDFDPAKPTPFEPEGEVVFVCIDVEAVERNQNLITEIGVATLDTKDISHLAPGEKGENWMKMIRPRHFRVNEQKHHVNHEFVVGCPDKFEFG
;
A
#
# COMPACT_ATOMS: atom_id res chain seq x y z
N MET A 1 -29.20 -21.35 -21.17
CA MET A 1 -28.21 -21.72 -20.11
C MET A 1 -28.46 -21.04 -18.75
N ALA A 2 -28.66 -19.74 -18.69
CA ALA A 2 -28.87 -19.08 -17.39
C ALA A 2 -30.24 -19.36 -16.77
N ASP A 3 -31.28 -19.58 -17.56
CA ASP A 3 -32.65 -19.84 -17.08
C ASP A 3 -32.88 -21.30 -16.67
N ASP A 4 -32.18 -22.23 -17.31
CA ASP A 4 -32.27 -23.67 -16.98
C ASP A 4 -31.62 -23.94 -15.60
N LEU A 5 -30.57 -23.23 -15.25
CA LEU A 5 -29.94 -23.31 -13.91
C LEU A 5 -30.85 -22.76 -12.80
N LYS A 6 -31.71 -21.77 -13.12
CA LYS A 6 -32.68 -21.22 -12.16
C LYS A 6 -33.82 -22.19 -11.88
N ASN A 7 -34.18 -22.99 -12.86
CA ASN A 7 -35.27 -23.93 -12.75
C ASN A 7 -34.86 -25.33 -12.29
N ASN A 8 -33.56 -25.53 -11.94
CA ASN A 8 -33.03 -26.85 -11.54
C ASN A 8 -33.23 -27.98 -12.57
N ILE A 9 -33.39 -27.64 -13.85
CA ILE A 9 -33.56 -28.62 -14.92
C ILE A 9 -32.17 -28.95 -15.50
N PRO A 10 -31.68 -30.20 -15.41
CA PRO A 10 -30.39 -30.55 -15.98
C PRO A 10 -30.47 -30.52 -17.51
N PRO A 11 -29.49 -29.82 -18.18
CA PRO A 11 -29.37 -29.92 -19.64
C PRO A 11 -29.15 -31.37 -20.08
N ALA A 12 -29.54 -31.71 -21.31
CA ALA A 12 -29.48 -33.07 -21.84
C ALA A 12 -28.11 -33.77 -21.70
N TYR A 13 -27.03 -33.01 -21.74
CA TYR A 13 -25.65 -33.54 -21.56
C TYR A 13 -25.28 -33.91 -20.11
N TYR A 14 -26.14 -33.63 -19.14
CA TYR A 14 -25.97 -34.04 -17.74
C TYR A 14 -26.75 -35.32 -17.37
N LEU A 15 -27.38 -35.97 -18.31
CA LEU A 15 -28.06 -37.23 -18.03
C LEU A 15 -27.05 -38.29 -17.56
N VAL A 16 -27.42 -39.06 -16.57
CA VAL A 16 -26.65 -40.23 -16.14
C VAL A 16 -26.60 -41.24 -17.30
N PRO A 17 -25.45 -41.86 -17.61
CA PRO A 17 -25.35 -42.82 -18.67
C PRO A 17 -26.41 -43.91 -18.58
N GLY A 18 -27.12 -44.18 -19.69
CA GLY A 18 -28.22 -45.14 -19.77
C GLY A 18 -29.60 -44.59 -19.37
N ASP A 19 -29.70 -43.33 -18.95
CA ASP A 19 -30.96 -42.68 -18.65
C ASP A 19 -31.64 -42.11 -19.91
N LYS A 20 -32.97 -42.11 -19.93
CA LYS A 20 -33.75 -41.59 -21.06
C LYS A 20 -34.65 -40.46 -20.59
N ILE A 21 -34.91 -39.51 -21.49
CA ILE A 21 -35.90 -38.46 -21.27
C ILE A 21 -37.28 -39.02 -21.62
N TYR A 22 -38.20 -38.96 -20.67
CA TYR A 22 -39.63 -39.31 -20.88
C TYR A 22 -40.47 -38.03 -20.76
N ASP A 23 -41.30 -37.75 -21.73
CA ASP A 23 -42.16 -36.56 -21.78
C ASP A 23 -41.41 -35.24 -21.54
N GLY A 24 -40.21 -35.11 -22.08
CA GLY A 24 -39.38 -33.92 -21.94
C GLY A 24 -38.75 -33.73 -20.56
N LYS A 25 -38.91 -34.69 -19.64
CA LYS A 25 -38.35 -34.63 -18.28
C LYS A 25 -37.27 -35.69 -18.07
N PRO A 26 -36.14 -35.34 -17.41
CA PRO A 26 -35.14 -36.31 -17.01
C PRO A 26 -35.68 -37.20 -15.88
N SER A 27 -35.10 -38.40 -15.72
CA SER A 27 -35.44 -39.26 -14.59
C SER A 27 -35.01 -38.62 -13.25
N ASN A 28 -35.65 -39.06 -12.16
CA ASN A 28 -35.29 -38.61 -10.82
C ASN A 28 -33.80 -38.87 -10.51
N ARG A 29 -33.23 -39.97 -11.02
CA ARG A 29 -31.80 -40.29 -10.85
C ARG A 29 -30.87 -39.25 -11.49
N SER A 30 -31.19 -38.79 -12.70
CA SER A 30 -30.43 -37.72 -13.36
C SER A 30 -30.64 -36.36 -12.70
N LEU A 31 -31.85 -36.12 -12.19
CA LEU A 31 -32.18 -34.91 -11.47
C LEU A 31 -31.38 -34.82 -10.14
N ASP A 32 -31.38 -35.90 -9.36
CA ASP A 32 -30.64 -35.98 -8.08
C ASP A 32 -29.12 -35.83 -8.30
N ALA A 33 -28.57 -36.49 -9.32
CA ALA A 33 -27.14 -36.38 -9.67
C ALA A 33 -26.78 -34.97 -10.10
N PHE A 34 -27.65 -34.28 -10.83
CA PHE A 34 -27.45 -32.89 -11.21
C PHE A 34 -27.48 -31.95 -9.98
N GLN A 35 -28.48 -32.11 -9.11
CA GLN A 35 -28.60 -31.32 -7.89
C GLN A 35 -27.39 -31.49 -6.97
N ALA A 36 -26.91 -32.72 -6.80
CA ALA A 36 -25.68 -32.99 -6.03
C ALA A 36 -24.48 -32.29 -6.64
N LYS A 37 -24.32 -32.30 -7.96
CA LYS A 37 -23.24 -31.61 -8.67
C LYS A 37 -23.29 -30.07 -8.50
N VAL A 38 -24.52 -29.51 -8.63
CA VAL A 38 -24.74 -28.07 -8.40
C VAL A 38 -24.43 -27.70 -6.97
N ALA A 39 -24.83 -28.50 -5.99
CA ALA A 39 -24.50 -28.26 -4.59
C ALA A 39 -22.97 -28.23 -4.32
N LEU A 40 -22.23 -29.18 -4.91
CA LEU A 40 -20.75 -29.20 -4.84
C LEU A 40 -20.12 -27.97 -5.48
N MET A 41 -20.61 -27.54 -6.65
CA MET A 41 -20.11 -26.34 -7.33
C MET A 41 -20.38 -25.07 -6.50
N VAL A 42 -21.55 -24.94 -5.89
CA VAL A 42 -21.89 -23.83 -5.00
C VAL A 42 -21.00 -23.82 -3.76
N GLN A 43 -20.76 -24.99 -3.18
CA GLN A 43 -19.89 -25.13 -2.02
C GLN A 43 -18.43 -24.75 -2.35
N ALA A 44 -17.89 -25.24 -3.46
CA ALA A 44 -16.56 -24.89 -3.95
C ALA A 44 -16.44 -23.38 -4.25
N SER A 45 -17.47 -22.78 -4.84
CA SER A 45 -17.50 -21.33 -5.09
C SER A 45 -17.48 -20.49 -3.79
N LYS A 46 -18.22 -20.93 -2.76
CA LYS A 46 -18.22 -20.28 -1.44
C LYS A 46 -16.85 -20.39 -0.77
N ALA A 47 -16.22 -21.56 -0.81
CA ALA A 47 -14.87 -21.78 -0.26
C ALA A 47 -13.85 -20.87 -0.95
N ASN A 48 -13.81 -20.81 -2.28
CA ASN A 48 -12.93 -19.93 -3.04
C ASN A 48 -13.14 -18.45 -2.71
N LYS A 49 -14.38 -18.01 -2.50
CA LYS A 49 -14.65 -16.62 -2.07
C LYS A 49 -14.11 -16.32 -0.67
N GLN A 50 -14.23 -17.27 0.26
CA GLN A 50 -13.70 -17.11 1.62
C GLN A 50 -12.18 -17.05 1.61
N ASP A 51 -11.49 -17.92 0.87
CA ASP A 51 -10.04 -17.93 0.72
C ASP A 51 -9.51 -16.64 0.10
N THR A 52 -10.18 -16.16 -0.95
CA THR A 52 -9.83 -14.88 -1.58
C THR A 52 -10.00 -13.71 -0.61
N LYS A 53 -11.09 -13.70 0.18
CA LYS A 53 -11.34 -12.67 1.19
C LYS A 53 -10.27 -12.70 2.29
N ALA A 54 -9.87 -13.88 2.76
CA ALA A 54 -8.83 -14.05 3.75
C ALA A 54 -7.46 -13.57 3.23
N LYS A 55 -7.09 -13.95 2.00
CA LYS A 55 -5.87 -13.48 1.32
C LYS A 55 -5.85 -11.95 1.19
N ASN A 56 -6.92 -11.36 0.69
CA ASN A 56 -7.02 -9.91 0.54
C ASN A 56 -6.96 -9.18 1.88
N HIS A 57 -7.55 -9.74 2.93
CA HIS A 57 -7.46 -9.19 4.28
C HIS A 57 -6.02 -9.22 4.80
N LYS A 58 -5.29 -10.32 4.61
CA LYS A 58 -3.87 -10.45 4.99
C LYS A 58 -3.00 -9.41 4.26
N VAL A 59 -3.15 -9.29 2.94
CA VAL A 59 -2.43 -8.29 2.14
C VAL A 59 -2.72 -6.86 2.61
N ARG A 60 -3.98 -6.57 2.95
CA ARG A 60 -4.35 -5.26 3.49
C ARG A 60 -3.68 -4.98 4.84
N LEU A 61 -3.65 -5.96 5.75
CA LEU A 61 -2.97 -5.81 7.04
C LEU A 61 -1.46 -5.62 6.88
N GLU A 62 -0.83 -6.34 5.97
CA GLU A 62 0.60 -6.19 5.66
C GLU A 62 0.90 -4.79 5.10
N LYS A 63 0.08 -4.30 4.17
CA LYS A 63 0.18 -2.92 3.66
C LYS A 63 0.01 -1.88 4.78
N GLN A 64 -0.96 -2.06 5.67
CA GLN A 64 -1.15 -1.17 6.81
C GLN A 64 0.05 -1.15 7.76
N ARG A 65 0.62 -2.32 8.07
CA ARG A 65 1.84 -2.42 8.92
C ARG A 65 3.03 -1.74 8.26
N SER A 66 3.23 -1.97 6.97
CA SER A 66 4.28 -1.31 6.18
C SER A 66 4.12 0.20 6.20
N TRP A 67 2.92 0.70 5.93
CA TRP A 67 2.60 2.13 5.97
C TRP A 67 2.89 2.76 7.34
N ASN A 68 2.43 2.12 8.43
CA ASN A 68 2.72 2.59 9.79
C ASN A 68 4.21 2.65 10.09
N SER A 69 4.98 1.66 9.60
CA SER A 69 6.44 1.64 9.77
C SER A 69 7.11 2.80 9.04
N VAL A 70 6.70 3.05 7.78
CA VAL A 70 7.21 4.18 6.99
C VAL A 70 6.85 5.52 7.63
N THR A 71 5.59 5.70 8.06
CA THR A 71 5.14 6.93 8.74
C THR A 71 5.97 7.20 10.00
N LYS A 72 6.19 6.19 10.85
CA LYS A 72 7.02 6.33 12.04
C LYS A 72 8.48 6.69 11.71
N ARG A 73 9.01 6.18 10.60
CA ARG A 73 10.35 6.52 10.12
C ARG A 73 10.42 7.98 9.67
N VAL A 74 9.47 8.41 8.85
CA VAL A 74 9.37 9.82 8.42
C VAL A 74 9.25 10.76 9.61
N GLN A 75 8.43 10.42 10.60
CA GLN A 75 8.32 11.21 11.83
C GLN A 75 9.66 11.37 12.57
N ARG A 76 10.51 10.33 12.59
CA ARG A 76 11.85 10.43 13.20
C ARG A 76 12.79 11.32 12.38
N TYR A 77 12.76 11.21 11.07
CA TYR A 77 13.53 12.06 10.18
C TYR A 77 13.16 13.54 10.29
N LEU A 78 11.90 13.82 10.63
CA LEU A 78 11.39 15.17 10.83
C LEU A 78 11.50 15.66 12.29
N GLY A 79 12.08 14.87 13.21
CA GLY A 79 12.14 15.23 14.63
C GLY A 79 10.80 15.24 15.37
N LEU A 80 9.75 14.66 14.75
CA LEU A 80 8.41 14.53 15.35
C LEU A 80 8.26 13.31 16.26
N ARG A 81 9.24 12.43 16.26
CA ARG A 81 9.27 11.21 17.06
C ARG A 81 10.69 10.93 17.52
N GLU A 82 10.83 10.49 18.76
CA GLU A 82 12.11 10.11 19.33
C GLU A 82 12.81 9.00 18.54
N VAL A 83 14.12 9.13 18.36
CA VAL A 83 14.99 8.13 17.75
C VAL A 83 15.18 6.98 18.72
N ARG A 84 14.89 5.76 18.30
CA ARG A 84 15.06 4.53 19.12
C ARG A 84 16.55 4.16 19.27
N ARG A 85 17.38 5.05 19.82
CA ARG A 85 18.83 4.78 20.06
C ARG A 85 19.04 3.58 20.98
N GLY A 86 18.14 3.38 21.95
CA GLY A 86 18.19 2.24 22.87
C GLY A 86 17.86 0.88 22.22
N HIS A 87 17.06 0.82 21.17
CA HIS A 87 16.72 -0.44 20.53
C HIS A 87 17.94 -1.09 19.82
N HIS A 88 18.74 -0.33 19.12
CA HIS A 88 19.98 -0.84 18.50
C HIS A 88 21.05 -1.16 19.53
N ALA A 89 21.14 -0.39 20.61
CA ALA A 89 22.05 -0.69 21.72
C ALA A 89 21.61 -1.94 22.48
N ALA A 90 20.29 -2.10 22.76
CA ALA A 90 19.73 -3.30 23.39
C ALA A 90 19.86 -4.54 22.48
N MET A 91 19.67 -4.38 21.16
CA MET A 91 19.91 -5.47 20.21
C MET A 91 21.38 -5.86 20.13
N ARG A 92 22.31 -4.90 20.14
CA ARG A 92 23.75 -5.20 20.20
C ARG A 92 24.13 -5.88 21.51
N ALA A 93 23.69 -5.37 22.65
CA ALA A 93 23.95 -5.98 23.95
C ALA A 93 23.37 -7.41 24.07
N ALA A 94 22.18 -7.65 23.51
CA ALA A 94 21.59 -8.98 23.42
C ALA A 94 22.36 -9.90 22.46
N GLN A 95 22.97 -9.35 21.41
CA GLN A 95 23.75 -10.12 20.42
C GLN A 95 25.17 -10.41 20.93
N GLU A 96 25.76 -9.49 21.72
CA GLU A 96 27.07 -9.65 22.36
C GLU A 96 27.01 -10.58 23.58
N GLY A 97 25.86 -10.68 24.26
CA GLY A 97 25.59 -11.63 25.34
C GLY A 97 25.15 -13.00 24.83
N SER A 98 25.93 -13.63 23.99
CA SER A 98 25.59 -14.79 23.14
C SER A 98 25.22 -16.12 23.82
N ASN A 99 24.76 -16.11 25.08
CA ASN A 99 24.24 -17.30 25.77
C ASN A 99 22.76 -17.17 26.19
N LEU A 100 22.04 -16.16 25.73
CA LEU A 100 20.61 -16.00 26.02
C LEU A 100 19.78 -16.93 25.13
N GLN A 101 18.91 -17.73 25.75
CA GLN A 101 17.90 -18.48 25.00
C GLN A 101 16.98 -17.52 24.25
N TRP A 102 16.42 -17.96 23.11
CA TRP A 102 15.54 -17.14 22.26
C TRP A 102 14.38 -16.46 23.01
N ALA A 103 13.86 -17.12 24.07
CA ALA A 103 12.79 -16.54 24.90
C ALA A 103 13.26 -15.31 25.70
N ASP A 104 14.49 -15.30 26.17
CA ASP A 104 15.07 -14.18 26.94
C ASP A 104 15.41 -13.01 26.01
N TYR A 105 15.85 -13.30 24.78
CA TYR A 105 16.04 -12.31 23.72
C TYR A 105 14.72 -11.59 23.36
N ASP A 106 13.65 -12.35 23.13
CA ASP A 106 12.33 -11.79 22.77
C ASP A 106 11.72 -10.97 23.92
N ASN A 107 11.93 -11.39 25.16
CA ASN A 107 11.52 -10.65 26.35
C ASN A 107 12.35 -9.37 26.56
N ALA A 108 13.66 -9.41 26.34
CA ALA A 108 14.53 -8.23 26.42
C ALA A 108 14.18 -7.20 25.34
N VAL A 109 13.89 -7.65 24.11
CA VAL A 109 13.43 -6.80 23.01
C VAL A 109 12.06 -6.18 23.30
N LYS A 110 11.13 -6.95 23.88
CA LYS A 110 9.80 -6.45 24.30
C LYS A 110 9.90 -5.46 25.45
N ALA A 111 10.73 -5.71 26.44
CA ALA A 111 10.96 -4.82 27.58
C ALA A 111 11.62 -3.50 27.13
N ALA A 112 12.62 -3.56 26.24
CA ALA A 112 13.23 -2.38 25.66
C ALA A 112 12.23 -1.59 24.78
N ALA A 113 11.34 -2.28 24.06
CA ALA A 113 10.29 -1.66 23.26
C ALA A 113 9.18 -1.04 24.13
N ALA A 114 8.81 -1.66 25.25
CA ALA A 114 7.79 -1.16 26.17
C ALA A 114 8.24 0.08 26.96
N GLY A 115 9.54 0.14 27.31
CA GLY A 115 10.12 1.33 27.97
C GLY A 115 10.34 2.55 27.08
N LEU A 116 10.23 2.37 25.75
CA LEU A 116 10.53 3.40 24.76
C LEU A 116 9.27 3.95 24.02
N ASP A 117 8.10 3.40 24.29
CA ASP A 117 6.85 3.94 23.76
C ASP A 117 6.37 5.06 24.70
N THR A 118 7.17 6.14 24.77
CA THR A 118 6.77 7.38 25.41
C THR A 118 5.59 7.92 24.60
N GLY A 119 4.44 7.85 25.21
CA GLY A 119 3.15 8.16 24.69
C GLY A 119 3.01 9.36 23.79
N TYR A 120 1.82 9.62 23.38
CA TYR A 120 1.38 10.76 22.61
C TYR A 120 2.12 12.04 23.04
N TYR A 121 3.01 12.52 22.19
CA TYR A 121 3.61 13.83 22.37
C TYR A 121 2.62 14.87 21.83
N ASP A 122 2.22 15.81 22.68
CA ASP A 122 1.37 16.94 22.28
C ASP A 122 2.19 17.87 21.37
N PHE A 123 1.94 17.77 20.06
CA PHE A 123 2.68 18.49 19.05
C PHE A 123 2.17 19.94 18.94
N ASP A 124 3.04 20.90 19.28
CA ASP A 124 2.78 22.33 19.12
C ASP A 124 3.40 22.85 17.82
N PRO A 125 2.62 23.14 16.77
CA PRO A 125 3.14 23.61 15.49
C PRO A 125 3.82 24.99 15.57
N ALA A 126 3.61 25.75 16.63
CA ALA A 126 4.25 27.03 16.84
C ALA A 126 5.69 26.90 17.36
N LYS A 127 6.11 25.70 17.73
CA LYS A 127 7.48 25.43 18.24
C LYS A 127 8.25 24.53 17.27
N PRO A 128 9.59 24.59 17.28
CA PRO A 128 10.43 23.59 16.64
C PRO A 128 10.09 22.18 17.11
N THR A 129 10.42 21.18 16.30
CA THR A 129 10.19 19.79 16.65
C THR A 129 10.92 19.38 17.92
N PRO A 130 10.32 18.53 18.77
CA PRO A 130 10.83 18.26 20.11
C PRO A 130 12.07 17.36 20.13
N PHE A 131 12.34 16.65 19.04
CA PHE A 131 13.42 15.67 18.97
C PHE A 131 14.40 16.03 17.87
N GLU A 132 15.66 15.64 18.08
CA GLU A 132 16.68 15.71 17.03
C GLU A 132 16.30 14.78 15.86
N PRO A 133 16.37 15.25 14.62
CA PRO A 133 16.15 14.42 13.43
C PRO A 133 17.07 13.20 13.40
N GLU A 134 16.53 12.05 12.96
CA GLU A 134 17.33 10.83 12.76
C GLU A 134 18.17 10.96 11.48
N GLY A 135 19.35 11.54 11.60
CA GLY A 135 20.29 11.72 10.48
C GLY A 135 19.94 12.90 9.57
N GLU A 136 20.78 13.09 8.57
CA GLU A 136 20.64 14.12 7.55
C GLU A 136 19.94 13.51 6.34
N VAL A 137 18.65 13.77 6.18
CA VAL A 137 17.81 13.17 5.16
C VAL A 137 17.28 14.22 4.22
N VAL A 138 17.32 13.95 2.92
CA VAL A 138 16.62 14.75 1.90
C VAL A 138 15.43 13.97 1.43
N PHE A 139 14.25 14.51 1.62
CA PHE A 139 13.03 14.00 0.99
C PHE A 139 13.00 14.44 -0.47
N VAL A 140 12.74 13.47 -1.38
CA VAL A 140 12.61 13.73 -2.80
C VAL A 140 11.26 13.20 -3.25
N CYS A 141 10.43 14.06 -3.83
CA CYS A 141 9.22 13.69 -4.52
C CYS A 141 9.45 13.84 -6.02
N ILE A 142 9.07 12.85 -6.80
CA ILE A 142 9.18 12.87 -8.25
C ILE A 142 7.80 12.61 -8.83
N ASP A 143 7.42 13.45 -9.77
CA ASP A 143 6.22 13.31 -10.58
C ASP A 143 6.62 13.23 -12.05
N VAL A 144 6.01 12.35 -12.82
CA VAL A 144 6.40 12.06 -14.21
C VAL A 144 5.16 12.08 -15.09
N GLU A 145 5.18 12.95 -16.09
CA GLU A 145 4.15 13.01 -17.10
C GLU A 145 4.63 12.36 -18.41
N ALA A 146 3.74 11.66 -19.07
CA ALA A 146 4.02 10.96 -20.31
C ALA A 146 2.97 11.28 -21.39
N VAL A 147 3.28 10.92 -22.63
CA VAL A 147 2.32 11.04 -23.75
C VAL A 147 1.11 10.13 -23.48
N GLU A 148 -0.11 10.67 -23.59
CA GLU A 148 -1.37 10.02 -23.22
C GLU A 148 -1.56 8.60 -23.77
N ARG A 149 -1.13 8.34 -25.01
CA ARG A 149 -1.26 7.04 -25.66
C ARG A 149 0.04 6.23 -25.72
N ASN A 150 1.14 6.79 -25.21
CA ASN A 150 2.43 6.12 -25.17
C ASN A 150 3.22 6.48 -23.90
N GLN A 151 2.93 5.78 -22.82
CA GLN A 151 3.55 6.01 -21.52
C GLN A 151 5.07 5.75 -21.47
N ASN A 152 5.68 5.24 -22.54
CA ASN A 152 7.12 5.12 -22.64
C ASN A 152 7.80 6.43 -23.06
N LEU A 153 7.03 7.41 -23.53
CA LEU A 153 7.53 8.73 -23.92
C LEU A 153 7.23 9.72 -22.80
N ILE A 154 8.23 9.99 -21.98
CA ILE A 154 8.15 10.97 -20.88
C ILE A 154 8.26 12.37 -21.46
N THR A 155 7.34 13.24 -21.12
CA THR A 155 7.27 14.64 -21.56
C THR A 155 7.76 15.61 -20.50
N GLU A 156 7.46 15.34 -19.23
CA GLU A 156 7.76 16.26 -18.14
C GLU A 156 8.15 15.49 -16.86
N ILE A 157 9.02 16.10 -16.05
CA ILE A 157 9.44 15.57 -14.77
C ILE A 157 9.39 16.70 -13.74
N GLY A 158 8.52 16.55 -12.76
CA GLY A 158 8.48 17.39 -11.56
C GLY A 158 9.36 16.78 -10.46
N VAL A 159 10.21 17.58 -9.85
CA VAL A 159 11.01 17.16 -8.69
C VAL A 159 10.84 18.19 -7.58
N ALA A 160 10.46 17.73 -6.39
CA ALA A 160 10.44 18.58 -5.20
C ALA A 160 11.36 17.98 -4.14
N THR A 161 12.18 18.79 -3.51
CA THR A 161 13.12 18.36 -2.47
C THR A 161 12.90 19.14 -1.19
N LEU A 162 13.04 18.45 -0.03
CA LEU A 162 13.06 19.05 1.30
C LEU A 162 14.23 18.44 2.08
N ASP A 163 15.20 19.28 2.44
CA ASP A 163 16.32 18.90 3.31
C ASP A 163 15.90 19.03 4.78
N THR A 164 16.06 17.99 5.57
CA THR A 164 15.73 18.03 7.01
C THR A 164 16.60 19.01 7.80
N LYS A 165 17.78 19.34 7.33
CA LYS A 165 18.63 20.39 7.92
C LYS A 165 17.97 21.77 7.88
N ASP A 166 17.29 22.08 6.79
CA ASP A 166 16.64 23.39 6.61
C ASP A 166 15.46 23.60 7.57
N ILE A 167 14.92 22.52 8.15
CA ILE A 167 13.74 22.55 9.02
C ILE A 167 14.01 22.16 10.47
N SER A 168 15.21 21.68 10.82
CA SER A 168 15.53 21.10 12.14
C SER A 168 15.28 22.04 13.32
N HIS A 169 15.41 23.36 13.12
CA HIS A 169 15.18 24.38 14.16
C HIS A 169 14.01 25.30 13.82
N LEU A 170 13.28 24.99 12.75
CA LEU A 170 12.18 25.79 12.27
C LEU A 170 10.83 25.20 12.74
N ALA A 171 10.05 26.01 13.46
CA ALA A 171 8.67 25.63 13.79
C ALA A 171 7.88 25.37 12.50
N PRO A 172 7.11 24.28 12.38
CA PRO A 172 6.34 23.99 11.19
C PRO A 172 5.36 25.10 10.81
N GLY A 173 4.81 25.79 11.79
CA GLY A 173 3.74 26.75 11.64
C GLY A 173 2.37 26.05 11.47
N GLU A 174 1.32 26.83 11.45
CA GLU A 174 -0.03 26.30 11.22
C GLU A 174 -0.06 25.57 9.88
N LYS A 175 -0.54 24.34 9.87
CA LYS A 175 -0.59 23.46 8.68
C LYS A 175 0.77 23.18 8.01
N GLY A 176 1.88 23.42 8.69
CA GLY A 176 3.23 23.20 8.15
C GLY A 176 3.71 24.27 7.17
N GLU A 177 3.10 25.44 7.17
CA GLU A 177 3.36 26.52 6.19
C GLU A 177 4.83 26.98 6.13
N ASN A 178 5.54 26.95 7.25
CA ASN A 178 6.94 27.33 7.28
C ASN A 178 7.83 26.28 6.62
N TRP A 179 7.51 24.99 6.81
CA TRP A 179 8.24 23.91 6.17
C TRP A 179 7.96 23.84 4.67
N MET A 180 6.72 24.16 4.25
CA MET A 180 6.39 24.22 2.84
C MET A 180 7.22 25.23 2.07
N LYS A 181 7.62 26.35 2.70
CA LYS A 181 8.49 27.36 2.10
C LYS A 181 9.92 26.86 1.86
N MET A 182 10.34 25.79 2.57
CA MET A 182 11.66 25.17 2.41
C MET A 182 11.68 24.09 1.32
N ILE A 183 10.53 23.72 0.77
CA ILE A 183 10.46 22.82 -0.37
C ILE A 183 10.98 23.52 -1.61
N ARG A 184 11.93 22.89 -2.30
CA ARG A 184 12.55 23.39 -3.52
C ARG A 184 11.99 22.62 -4.71
N PRO A 185 10.96 23.14 -5.41
CA PRO A 185 10.43 22.52 -6.59
C PRO A 185 11.28 22.81 -7.81
N ARG A 186 11.37 21.86 -8.73
CA ARG A 186 11.92 21.99 -10.06
C ARG A 186 11.02 21.29 -11.05
N HIS A 187 10.89 21.85 -12.22
CA HIS A 187 10.13 21.28 -13.31
C HIS A 187 11.01 21.19 -14.55
N PHE A 188 11.04 20.01 -15.15
CA PHE A 188 11.84 19.75 -16.36
C PHE A 188 10.93 19.29 -17.47
N ARG A 189 11.15 19.81 -18.66
CA ARG A 189 10.52 19.31 -19.88
C ARG A 189 11.55 18.58 -20.72
N VAL A 190 11.15 17.42 -21.27
CA VAL A 190 12.02 16.63 -22.15
C VAL A 190 12.01 17.28 -23.52
N ASN A 191 13.13 17.90 -23.91
CA ASN A 191 13.24 18.69 -25.14
C ASN A 191 12.95 17.85 -26.40
N GLU A 192 13.34 16.59 -26.42
CA GLU A 192 13.07 15.65 -27.51
C GLU A 192 11.57 15.42 -27.71
N GLN A 193 10.78 15.58 -26.66
CA GLN A 193 9.34 15.33 -26.65
C GLN A 193 8.52 16.65 -26.65
N LYS A 194 9.13 17.80 -26.87
CA LYS A 194 8.48 19.11 -26.78
C LYS A 194 7.29 19.31 -27.76
N HIS A 195 7.26 18.51 -28.81
CA HIS A 195 6.17 18.55 -29.83
C HIS A 195 4.93 17.74 -29.40
N HIS A 196 5.05 16.92 -28.34
CA HIS A 196 3.91 16.22 -27.80
C HIS A 196 3.20 17.09 -26.76
N VAL A 197 1.92 17.36 -27.02
CA VAL A 197 1.02 18.06 -26.10
C VAL A 197 -0.18 17.16 -25.83
N ASN A 198 -0.42 16.87 -24.57
CA ASN A 198 -1.57 16.09 -24.14
C ASN A 198 -2.86 16.92 -24.28
N HIS A 199 -3.92 16.33 -24.82
CA HIS A 199 -5.20 17.01 -25.06
C HIS A 199 -6.42 16.19 -24.66
N GLU A 200 -6.27 14.90 -24.45
CA GLU A 200 -7.40 13.97 -24.35
C GLU A 200 -7.84 13.77 -22.88
N PHE A 201 -6.89 13.55 -21.97
CA PHE A 201 -7.15 13.29 -20.56
C PHE A 201 -6.78 14.49 -19.67
N VAL A 202 -5.63 15.10 -19.93
CA VAL A 202 -5.17 16.30 -19.24
C VAL A 202 -4.67 17.29 -20.28
N VAL A 203 -5.26 18.48 -20.30
CA VAL A 203 -4.84 19.53 -21.23
C VAL A 203 -3.49 20.08 -20.76
N GLY A 204 -2.46 19.87 -21.55
CA GLY A 204 -1.14 20.44 -21.33
C GLY A 204 -1.14 21.96 -21.51
N CYS A 205 -0.26 22.64 -20.79
CA CYS A 205 -0.05 24.09 -20.86
C CYS A 205 1.37 24.41 -21.33
N PRO A 206 1.73 24.10 -22.58
CA PRO A 206 3.11 24.24 -23.08
C PRO A 206 3.67 25.66 -22.94
N ASP A 207 2.80 26.68 -23.03
CA ASP A 207 3.20 28.09 -22.97
C ASP A 207 3.57 28.59 -21.57
N LYS A 208 3.29 27.81 -20.55
CA LYS A 208 3.56 28.19 -19.14
C LYS A 208 4.92 27.70 -18.63
N PHE A 209 5.62 26.88 -19.39
CA PHE A 209 6.85 26.24 -18.94
C PHE A 209 8.00 26.59 -19.89
N GLU A 210 9.07 27.11 -19.33
CA GLU A 210 10.32 27.32 -20.04
C GLU A 210 11.11 25.98 -20.09
N PHE A 211 11.76 25.73 -21.22
CA PHE A 211 12.71 24.63 -21.30
C PHE A 211 14.01 25.10 -20.63
N GLY A 212 14.38 24.43 -19.52
CA GLY A 212 15.62 24.70 -18.81
C GLY A 212 16.85 24.15 -19.53
#